data_66b747cf1e8328eb5d66055f2952cbdd
#
_entry.id   66b747cf1e8328eb5d66055f2952cbdd
#
_cell.length_a   1.000
_cell.length_b   1.000
_cell.length_c   1.000
_cell.angle_alpha   90.00
_cell.angle_beta   90.00
_cell.angle_gamma   90.00
#
_symmetry.space_group_name_H-M   'P 1'
#
loop_
_entity.id
_entity.type
_entity.pdbx_description
1 polymer ?
#
loop_
_entity_poly.entity_id
_entity_poly.type
_entity_poly.pdbx_seq_one_letter_code
_entity_poly.pdbx_strand_id
1 'polypeptide(L)'
;ERLGTKENTAVLNKLKQIVMLGRQAGFFLILACQRPDAKYLGDGIRDQFHFRVALGRMSEMGYGMMFGSDVQKDFFSKQIKGRGYVDVGTSVISEFYTPLVPKGHDFLEEIRKLTDGRQDAQKACEA
;
A
#
# COMPACT_ATOMS: atom_id res chain seq x y z
N GLU A 1 3.77 13.65 15.94
CA GLU A 1 4.67 14.79 16.16
C GLU A 1 4.68 15.66 14.93
N ARG A 2 4.48 16.97 15.12
CA ARG A 2 4.39 17.91 14.00
C ARG A 2 5.80 18.38 13.65
N LEU A 3 6.35 17.82 12.58
CA LEU A 3 7.54 18.37 11.95
C LEU A 3 7.26 19.80 11.46
N GLY A 4 8.23 20.68 11.52
CA GLY A 4 8.11 22.03 10.96
C GLY A 4 7.85 22.00 9.44
N THR A 5 7.25 23.05 8.89
CA THR A 5 6.86 23.09 7.47
C THR A 5 8.04 22.85 6.52
N LYS A 6 9.23 23.33 6.85
CA LYS A 6 10.45 23.10 6.05
C LYS A 6 10.92 21.65 6.10
N GLU A 7 10.86 21.03 7.28
CA GLU A 7 11.23 19.62 7.47
C GLU A 7 10.27 18.68 6.76
N ASN A 8 8.95 18.96 6.83
CA ASN A 8 7.94 18.24 6.08
C ASN A 8 8.20 18.28 4.57
N THR A 9 8.54 19.46 4.05
CA THR A 9 8.84 19.63 2.61
C THR A 9 10.08 18.83 2.22
N ALA A 10 11.13 18.85 3.03
CA ALA A 10 12.37 18.09 2.77
C ALA A 10 12.11 16.58 2.77
N VAL A 11 11.34 16.07 3.74
CA VAL A 11 10.95 14.64 3.82
C VAL A 11 10.11 14.23 2.61
N LEU A 12 9.11 15.03 2.23
CA LEU A 12 8.25 14.75 1.08
C LEU A 12 9.04 14.76 -0.24
N ASN A 13 10.01 15.64 -0.40
CA ASN A 13 10.87 15.66 -1.57
C ASN A 13 11.75 14.40 -1.67
N LYS A 14 12.30 13.94 -0.54
CA LYS A 14 13.05 12.68 -0.50
C LYS A 14 12.16 11.47 -0.76
N LEU A 15 10.96 11.46 -0.19
CA LEU A 15 9.97 10.43 -0.46
C LEU A 15 9.65 10.37 -1.95
N LYS A 16 9.43 11.52 -2.59
CA LYS A 16 9.19 11.62 -4.03
C LYS A 16 10.34 11.03 -4.84
N GLN A 17 11.59 11.32 -4.48
CA GLN A 17 12.76 10.74 -5.14
C GLN A 17 12.79 9.22 -5.01
N ILE A 18 12.54 8.66 -3.82
CA ILE A 18 12.50 7.21 -3.58
C ILE A 18 11.39 6.57 -4.43
N VAL A 19 10.21 7.15 -4.44
CA VAL A 19 9.06 6.62 -5.20
C VAL A 19 9.33 6.62 -6.70
N MET A 20 9.96 7.67 -7.23
CA MET A 20 10.22 7.81 -8.67
C MET A 20 11.43 7.00 -9.14
N LEU A 21 12.49 6.92 -8.35
CA LEU A 21 13.77 6.33 -8.77
C LEU A 21 14.07 4.99 -8.10
N GLY A 22 13.43 4.70 -6.98
CA GLY A 22 13.74 3.52 -6.16
C GLY A 22 13.54 2.20 -6.90
N ARG A 23 12.57 2.13 -7.82
CA ARG A 23 12.31 0.92 -8.62
C ARG A 23 13.54 0.50 -9.43
N GLN A 24 14.28 1.44 -9.99
CA GLN A 24 15.50 1.15 -10.76
C GLN A 24 16.62 0.60 -9.88
N ALA A 25 16.63 0.98 -8.60
CA ALA A 25 17.59 0.52 -7.61
C ALA A 25 17.09 -0.68 -6.78
N GLY A 26 15.95 -1.28 -7.14
CA GLY A 26 15.37 -2.42 -6.45
C GLY A 26 14.70 -2.08 -5.11
N PHE A 27 14.41 -0.80 -4.84
CA PHE A 27 13.68 -0.41 -3.65
C PHE A 27 12.17 -0.47 -3.86
N PHE A 28 11.47 -1.08 -2.93
CA PHE A 28 10.02 -1.14 -2.88
C PHE A 28 9.53 -0.38 -1.65
N LEU A 29 8.54 0.48 -1.83
CA LEU A 29 7.97 1.28 -0.75
C LEU A 29 6.56 0.80 -0.44
N ILE A 30 6.29 0.48 0.83
CA ILE A 30 4.95 0.24 1.36
C ILE A 30 4.59 1.46 2.21
N LEU A 31 3.56 2.19 1.78
CA LEU A 31 3.07 3.36 2.48
C LEU A 31 1.70 3.05 3.10
N ALA A 32 1.60 3.13 4.42
CA ALA A 32 0.34 2.98 5.15
C ALA A 32 -0.07 4.31 5.77
N CYS A 33 -1.29 4.74 5.53
CA CYS A 33 -1.85 5.96 6.08
C CYS A 33 -3.35 5.82 6.34
N GLN A 34 -3.89 6.64 7.22
CA GLN A 34 -5.33 6.66 7.47
C GLN A 34 -6.11 7.29 6.31
N ARG A 35 -5.50 8.27 5.65
CA ARG A 35 -6.11 9.01 4.54
C ARG A 35 -5.03 9.53 3.59
N PRO A 36 -5.08 9.16 2.30
CA PRO A 36 -4.11 9.61 1.29
C PRO A 36 -4.45 11.01 0.78
N ASP A 37 -4.41 12.00 1.68
CA ASP A 37 -4.76 13.39 1.34
C ASP A 37 -3.69 14.01 0.42
N ALA A 38 -4.13 14.63 -0.66
CA ALA A 38 -3.28 15.33 -1.63
C ALA A 38 -2.39 16.41 -1.00
N LYS A 39 -2.85 17.01 0.11
CA LYS A 39 -2.08 18.00 0.87
C LYS A 39 -0.77 17.41 1.43
N TYR A 40 -0.74 16.12 1.75
CA TYR A 40 0.43 15.45 2.31
C TYR A 40 1.22 14.67 1.27
N LEU A 41 0.55 13.97 0.35
CA LEU A 41 1.22 13.10 -0.60
C LEU A 41 1.47 13.74 -1.96
N GLY A 42 0.73 14.80 -2.32
CA GLY A 42 0.78 15.39 -3.65
C GLY A 42 0.34 14.41 -4.75
N ASP A 43 -0.23 14.90 -5.82
CA ASP A 43 -0.80 14.05 -6.87
C ASP A 43 0.27 13.20 -7.57
N GLY A 44 1.44 13.78 -7.89
CA GLY A 44 2.51 13.06 -8.58
C GLY A 44 3.15 11.92 -7.76
N ILE A 45 3.01 11.91 -6.43
CA ILE A 45 3.46 10.80 -5.57
C ILE A 45 2.43 9.69 -5.58
N ARG A 46 1.14 10.01 -5.47
CA ARG A 46 0.05 9.02 -5.45
C ARG A 46 0.01 8.19 -6.73
N ASP A 47 0.26 8.82 -7.86
CA ASP A 47 0.20 8.16 -9.17
C ASP A 47 1.31 7.13 -9.39
N GLN A 48 2.37 7.18 -8.60
CA GLN A 48 3.44 6.19 -8.64
C GLN A 48 3.10 4.88 -7.91
N PHE A 49 2.05 4.88 -7.08
CA PHE A 49 1.58 3.68 -6.40
C PHE A 49 0.54 2.96 -7.25
N HIS A 50 0.98 1.95 -7.98
CA HIS A 50 0.11 1.14 -8.84
C HIS A 50 -0.71 0.11 -8.06
N PHE A 51 -0.19 -0.36 -6.93
CA PHE A 51 -0.91 -1.26 -6.03
C PHE A 51 -1.49 -0.46 -4.86
N ARG A 52 -2.80 -0.35 -4.81
CA ARG A 52 -3.50 0.46 -3.83
C ARG A 52 -4.54 -0.38 -3.11
N VAL A 53 -4.52 -0.35 -1.78
CA VAL A 53 -5.44 -1.13 -0.93
C VAL A 53 -6.16 -0.23 0.04
N ALA A 54 -7.48 -0.24 0.01
CA ALA A 54 -8.34 0.43 0.98
C ALA A 54 -8.96 -0.60 1.91
N LEU A 55 -8.66 -0.51 3.20
CA LEU A 55 -9.19 -1.41 4.22
C LEU A 55 -10.38 -0.80 4.94
N GLY A 56 -11.41 -1.59 5.16
CA GLY A 56 -12.60 -1.18 5.88
C GLY A 56 -13.48 -0.20 5.10
N ARG A 57 -14.19 0.66 5.82
CA ARG A 57 -15.06 1.69 5.25
C ARG A 57 -14.33 3.01 5.15
N MET A 58 -14.36 3.61 3.98
CA MET A 58 -13.92 4.98 3.74
C MET A 58 -15.11 5.86 3.31
N SER A 59 -14.96 7.17 3.41
CA SER A 59 -15.88 8.11 2.78
C SER A 59 -15.71 8.09 1.25
N GLU A 60 -16.71 8.55 0.50
CA GLU A 60 -16.61 8.69 -0.96
C GLU A 60 -15.39 9.51 -1.38
N MET A 61 -15.13 10.61 -0.67
CA MET A 61 -13.93 11.42 -0.88
C MET A 61 -12.65 10.61 -0.61
N GLY A 62 -12.63 9.75 0.41
CA GLY A 62 -11.50 8.86 0.70
C GLY A 62 -11.24 7.86 -0.43
N TYR A 63 -12.28 7.25 -0.96
CA TYR A 63 -12.16 6.36 -2.13
C TYR A 63 -11.70 7.11 -3.37
N GLY A 64 -12.21 8.32 -3.63
CA GLY A 64 -11.75 9.17 -4.71
C GLY A 64 -10.28 9.56 -4.58
N MET A 65 -9.80 9.83 -3.37
CA MET A 65 -8.37 10.08 -3.11
C MET A 65 -7.50 8.85 -3.31
N MET A 66 -8.02 7.65 -3.04
CA MET A 66 -7.29 6.38 -3.15
C MET A 66 -7.23 5.88 -4.59
N PHE A 67 -8.36 5.87 -5.28
CA PHE A 67 -8.52 5.20 -6.57
C PHE A 67 -8.70 6.15 -7.75
N GLY A 68 -8.91 7.44 -7.50
CA GLY A 68 -9.23 8.44 -8.51
C GLY A 68 -10.71 8.80 -8.54
N SER A 69 -11.00 10.05 -8.91
CA SER A 69 -12.38 10.56 -8.97
C SER A 69 -13.19 9.98 -10.13
N ASP A 70 -12.50 9.45 -11.14
CA ASP A 70 -13.12 8.93 -12.37
C ASP A 70 -13.64 7.50 -12.22
N VAL A 71 -13.30 6.87 -11.10
CA VAL A 71 -13.75 5.52 -10.79
C VAL A 71 -15.15 5.59 -10.17
N GLN A 72 -16.15 5.45 -11.00
CA GLN A 72 -17.53 5.26 -10.56
C GLN A 72 -17.71 3.80 -10.12
N LYS A 73 -17.65 3.57 -8.84
CA LYS A 73 -17.99 2.28 -8.25
C LYS A 73 -18.87 2.51 -7.03
N ASP A 74 -19.95 1.77 -6.95
CA ASP A 74 -20.79 1.72 -5.76
C ASP A 74 -20.05 0.99 -4.65
N PHE A 75 -19.32 1.74 -3.83
CA PHE A 75 -18.69 1.20 -2.64
C PHE A 75 -19.75 0.96 -1.58
N PHE A 76 -19.83 -0.27 -1.08
CA PHE A 76 -20.79 -0.59 -0.05
C PHE A 76 -20.58 0.25 1.21
N SER A 77 -21.61 0.96 1.62
CA SER A 77 -21.59 1.79 2.82
C SER A 77 -21.54 1.00 4.12
N LYS A 78 -21.93 -0.29 4.09
CA LYS A 78 -21.96 -1.15 5.27
C LYS A 78 -20.55 -1.61 5.63
N GLN A 79 -20.17 -1.38 6.88
CA GLN A 79 -18.90 -1.87 7.41
C GLN A 79 -18.97 -3.39 7.62
N ILE A 80 -18.11 -4.13 6.93
CA ILE A 80 -17.90 -5.56 7.12
C ILE A 80 -16.45 -5.76 7.53
N LYS A 81 -16.23 -6.50 8.62
CA LYS A 81 -14.87 -6.80 9.10
C LYS A 81 -14.09 -7.56 8.04
N GLY A 82 -12.86 -7.15 7.82
CA GLY A 82 -11.95 -7.80 6.86
C GLY A 82 -12.19 -7.45 5.39
N ARG A 83 -13.27 -6.72 5.06
CA ARG A 83 -13.50 -6.29 3.69
C ARG A 83 -12.63 -5.10 3.31
N GLY A 84 -12.13 -5.12 2.10
CA GLY A 84 -11.39 -4.03 1.49
C GLY A 84 -11.57 -4.00 -0.02
N TYR A 85 -10.96 -2.99 -0.62
CA TYR A 85 -10.90 -2.79 -2.07
C TYR A 85 -9.46 -2.66 -2.51
N VAL A 86 -9.13 -3.23 -3.65
CA VAL A 86 -7.78 -3.22 -4.20
C VAL A 86 -7.79 -2.84 -5.67
N ASP A 87 -6.87 -1.98 -6.05
CA ASP A 87 -6.46 -1.70 -7.42
C ASP A 87 -5.03 -2.25 -7.61
N VAL A 88 -4.86 -3.11 -8.60
CA VAL A 88 -3.57 -3.71 -8.96
C VAL A 88 -2.90 -3.01 -10.15
N GLY A 89 -3.32 -1.78 -10.45
CA GLY A 89 -2.80 -1.00 -11.57
C GLY A 89 -3.52 -1.26 -12.91
N THR A 90 -4.65 -1.93 -12.88
CA THR A 90 -5.47 -2.23 -14.07
C THR A 90 -6.66 -1.29 -14.23
N SER A 91 -6.79 -0.29 -13.37
CA SER A 91 -7.97 0.59 -13.26
C SER A 91 -9.28 -0.15 -12.94
N VAL A 92 -9.19 -1.43 -12.58
CA VAL A 92 -10.32 -2.24 -12.13
C VAL A 92 -10.18 -2.44 -10.63
N ILE A 93 -11.13 -1.90 -9.87
CA ILE A 93 -11.16 -2.06 -8.43
C ILE A 93 -11.90 -3.35 -8.08
N SER A 94 -11.21 -4.23 -7.38
CA SER A 94 -11.75 -5.49 -6.90
C SER A 94 -12.05 -5.44 -5.40
N GLU A 95 -13.13 -6.06 -4.99
CA GLU A 95 -13.43 -6.28 -3.58
C GLU A 95 -12.70 -7.53 -3.09
N PHE A 96 -12.18 -7.49 -1.88
CA PHE A 96 -11.53 -8.64 -1.25
C PHE A 96 -11.87 -8.73 0.23
N TYR A 97 -11.65 -9.90 0.79
CA TYR A 97 -11.83 -10.17 2.20
C TYR A 97 -10.54 -10.74 2.79
N THR A 98 -10.06 -10.10 3.86
CA THR A 98 -8.90 -10.61 4.60
C THR A 98 -9.32 -11.80 5.46
N PRO A 99 -8.55 -12.90 5.46
CA PRO A 99 -8.82 -14.03 6.34
C PRO A 99 -8.62 -13.62 7.80
N LEU A 100 -9.38 -14.26 8.69
CA LEU A 100 -9.17 -14.10 10.13
C LEU A 100 -7.87 -14.79 10.53
N VAL A 101 -7.00 -14.04 11.19
CA VAL A 101 -5.75 -14.60 11.73
C VAL A 101 -6.09 -15.48 12.95
N PRO A 102 -5.72 -16.77 12.97
CA PRO A 102 -5.96 -17.65 14.10
C PRO A 102 -5.25 -17.17 15.37
N LYS A 103 -5.82 -17.46 16.53
CA LYS A 103 -5.13 -17.22 17.80
C LYS A 103 -3.83 -18.02 17.85
N GLY A 104 -2.74 -17.37 18.24
CA GLY A 104 -1.43 -18.02 18.34
C GLY A 104 -0.66 -18.11 17.02
N HIS A 105 -1.14 -17.48 15.94
CA HIS A 105 -0.40 -17.39 14.69
C HIS A 105 0.84 -16.51 14.86
N ASP A 106 2.01 -17.08 14.60
CA ASP A 106 3.28 -16.36 14.66
C ASP A 106 3.73 -15.94 13.26
N PHE A 107 3.53 -14.66 12.96
CA PHE A 107 3.95 -14.08 11.68
C PHE A 107 5.46 -14.12 11.47
N LEU A 108 6.26 -14.04 12.53
CA LEU A 108 7.71 -14.06 12.40
C LEU A 108 8.21 -15.46 12.01
N GLU A 109 7.59 -16.50 12.56
CA GLU A 109 7.90 -17.88 12.18
C GLU A 109 7.56 -18.13 10.71
N GLU A 110 6.39 -17.67 10.25
CA GLU A 110 5.99 -17.83 8.85
C GLU A 110 6.92 -17.05 7.89
N ILE A 111 7.32 -15.83 8.27
CA ILE A 111 8.28 -15.06 7.47
C ILE A 111 9.64 -15.76 7.42
N ARG A 112 10.12 -16.32 8.53
CA ARG A 112 11.37 -17.09 8.57
C ARG A 112 11.31 -18.30 7.63
N LYS A 113 10.24 -19.09 7.67
CA LYS A 113 10.04 -20.22 6.73
C LYS A 113 10.14 -19.78 5.27
N LEU A 114 9.56 -18.63 4.92
CA LEU A 114 9.62 -18.08 3.56
C LEU A 114 11.03 -17.61 3.18
N THR A 115 11.79 -17.04 4.12
CA THR A 115 13.17 -16.58 3.85
C THR A 115 14.15 -17.74 3.76
N ASP A 116 14.01 -18.75 4.62
CA ASP A 116 14.87 -19.93 4.60
C ASP A 116 14.70 -20.73 3.31
N GLY A 117 13.46 -20.94 2.86
CA GLY A 117 13.18 -21.58 1.58
C GLY A 117 13.73 -20.82 0.35
N ARG A 118 13.89 -19.49 0.43
CA ARG A 118 14.55 -18.72 -0.63
C ARG A 118 16.06 -18.91 -0.66
N GLN A 119 16.71 -19.03 0.49
CA GLN A 119 18.17 -19.27 0.56
C GLN A 119 18.53 -20.62 -0.01
N ASP A 120 17.72 -21.65 0.23
CA ASP A 120 17.92 -22.98 -0.33
C ASP A 120 17.72 -23.00 -1.86
N ALA A 121 16.73 -22.30 -2.37
CA ALA A 121 16.49 -22.16 -3.81
C ALA A 121 17.62 -21.40 -4.51
N GLN A 122 18.19 -20.37 -3.88
CA GLN A 122 19.30 -19.60 -4.44
C GLN A 122 20.59 -20.40 -4.48
N LYS A 123 20.91 -21.18 -3.43
CA LYS A 123 22.04 -22.12 -3.41
C LYS A 123 21.92 -23.24 -4.47
N ALA A 124 20.69 -23.68 -4.73
CA ALA A 124 20.45 -24.69 -5.76
C ALA A 124 20.64 -24.17 -7.21
N CYS A 125 20.47 -22.86 -7.43
CA CYS A 125 20.72 -22.20 -8.71
C CYS A 125 22.21 -21.88 -8.96
N GLU A 126 23.03 -21.81 -7.91
CA GLU A 126 24.47 -21.51 -7.98
C GLU A 126 25.35 -22.79 -8.02
N ALA A 127 24.74 -23.94 -7.84
CA ALA A 127 25.38 -25.26 -7.93
C ALA A 127 25.17 -25.90 -9.31
#